data_0f0aca8e2a7e41a4ecb26575048edbe7
#
_entry.id   0f0aca8e2a7e41a4ecb26575048edbe7
#
_cell.length_a   1.000
_cell.length_b   1.000
_cell.length_c   1.000
_cell.angle_alpha   90.00
_cell.angle_beta   90.00
_cell.angle_gamma   90.00
#
_symmetry.space_group_name_H-M   'P 1'
#
loop_
_entity.id
_entity.type
_entity.pdbx_description
1 polymer ?
#
loop_
_entity_poly.entity_id
_entity_poly.type
_entity_poly.pdbx_seq_one_letter_code
_entity_poly.pdbx_strand_id
1 'polypeptide(L)'
;MAARRAKSPRPAKPLPPFLKDDAPPPPPPLTHEVVGLFNSHNFVTDSVFPVLGGAFAAVALPFVVVQIAITTAWGGLYSRFPRFLPRVPAFGGALAADARDDWLLPWALWLAVVQPAAWLWLGRWAGPAPSWALLLGFNVVRIGPMYSNFAHVYTLCHMEAHRRYQLWGRRGPWGYAFNWWVGLYHGVLPGTFTASHLYNHHRFDNDVRDAYSTAGYPRDSIVSLLRYLVVWCFYATNLSTLYDFYKRRMPLWFCHTALGTAYYAGFVALAVHATSARWALWTLIYPLVEGNILLAVVNFTWHMFLEEGNEYVNSTTIEEGTEFIFSEEYHVVHHQAPGYHHTRYRAHYEKHRSKYDLVFEKCNLFELGFTAIFRNYERLRGFVKDPTPETIDILKRRLRCTWW
;
A
#
# COMPACT_ATOMS: atom_id res chain seq x y z
N MET A 1 -6.61 -25.30 -45.00
CA MET A 1 -6.60 -24.44 -43.82
C MET A 1 -5.33 -24.73 -43.03
N ALA A 2 -4.31 -23.85 -43.13
CA ALA A 2 -3.02 -24.04 -42.49
C ALA A 2 -3.10 -23.46 -41.08
N ALA A 3 -2.85 -24.29 -40.06
CA ALA A 3 -2.79 -23.89 -38.67
C ALA A 3 -1.59 -22.95 -38.46
N ARG A 4 -1.84 -21.69 -38.11
CA ARG A 4 -0.80 -20.75 -37.68
C ARG A 4 -0.22 -21.24 -36.35
N ARG A 5 1.02 -21.75 -36.38
CA ARG A 5 1.81 -22.01 -35.18
C ARG A 5 1.95 -20.70 -34.39
N ALA A 6 1.42 -20.68 -33.18
CA ALA A 6 1.66 -19.59 -32.22
C ALA A 6 3.18 -19.51 -31.96
N LYS A 7 3.79 -18.35 -32.27
CA LYS A 7 5.19 -18.09 -31.94
C LYS A 7 5.34 -18.07 -30.42
N SER A 8 6.26 -18.87 -29.90
CA SER A 8 6.63 -18.84 -28.49
C SER A 8 6.97 -17.39 -28.04
N PRO A 9 6.58 -16.97 -26.83
CA PRO A 9 6.93 -15.65 -26.34
C PRO A 9 8.46 -15.50 -26.30
N ARG A 10 8.98 -14.40 -26.86
CA ARG A 10 10.42 -14.09 -26.80
C ARG A 10 10.87 -14.01 -25.34
N PRO A 11 12.06 -14.54 -25.00
CA PRO A 11 12.60 -14.38 -23.66
C PRO A 11 12.71 -12.89 -23.30
N ALA A 12 12.39 -12.57 -22.04
CA ALA A 12 12.46 -11.22 -21.52
C ALA A 12 13.90 -10.68 -21.71
N LYS A 13 14.02 -9.44 -22.21
CA LYS A 13 15.34 -8.79 -22.29
C LYS A 13 15.92 -8.63 -20.89
N PRO A 14 17.26 -8.80 -20.71
CA PRO A 14 17.90 -8.59 -19.43
C PRO A 14 17.64 -7.17 -18.91
N LEU A 15 17.40 -7.06 -17.62
CA LEU A 15 17.24 -5.80 -16.90
C LEU A 15 18.49 -4.91 -17.08
N PRO A 16 18.34 -3.57 -17.05
CA PRO A 16 19.48 -2.65 -17.04
C PRO A 16 20.50 -3.01 -15.95
N PRO A 17 21.81 -2.69 -16.11
CA PRO A 17 22.87 -3.12 -15.19
C PRO A 17 22.66 -2.78 -13.72
N PHE A 18 21.98 -1.66 -13.43
CA PHE A 18 21.60 -1.25 -12.06
C PHE A 18 20.36 -1.99 -11.54
N LEU A 19 19.82 -2.93 -12.31
CA LEU A 19 18.62 -3.70 -12.04
C LEU A 19 18.82 -5.19 -12.36
N LYS A 20 20.04 -5.60 -12.71
CA LYS A 20 20.38 -7.02 -12.69
C LYS A 20 20.14 -7.55 -11.31
N ASP A 21 19.64 -8.77 -11.25
CA ASP A 21 19.45 -9.59 -10.05
C ASP A 21 20.77 -9.77 -9.26
N ASP A 22 21.34 -8.66 -8.84
CA ASP A 22 22.08 -8.67 -7.61
C ASP A 22 21.02 -8.84 -6.55
N ALA A 23 20.54 -10.10 -6.41
CA ALA A 23 19.92 -10.49 -5.17
C ALA A 23 20.84 -9.89 -4.10
N PRO A 24 20.37 -8.95 -3.27
CA PRO A 24 21.25 -8.31 -2.32
C PRO A 24 21.96 -9.44 -1.57
N PRO A 25 23.26 -9.30 -1.26
CA PRO A 25 24.01 -10.34 -0.59
C PRO A 25 23.17 -10.89 0.59
N PRO A 26 23.22 -12.19 0.86
CA PRO A 26 22.48 -12.74 1.98
C PRO A 26 22.73 -11.84 3.20
N PRO A 27 21.69 -11.51 3.97
CA PRO A 27 21.87 -10.62 5.12
C PRO A 27 23.01 -11.17 5.97
N PRO A 28 23.86 -10.32 6.53
CA PRO A 28 24.81 -10.76 7.54
C PRO A 28 24.05 -11.51 8.62
N PRO A 29 24.66 -12.54 9.24
CA PRO A 29 24.02 -13.25 10.34
C PRO A 29 23.52 -12.23 11.36
N LEU A 30 22.35 -12.50 11.95
CA LEU A 30 21.69 -11.63 12.93
C LEU A 30 22.66 -11.33 14.09
N THR A 31 23.34 -10.21 14.01
CA THR A 31 23.88 -9.57 15.20
C THR A 31 22.75 -8.69 15.75
N HIS A 32 22.63 -8.56 17.07
CA HIS A 32 21.62 -7.72 17.75
C HIS A 32 21.57 -6.26 17.25
N GLU A 33 22.53 -5.85 16.45
CA GLU A 33 22.66 -4.50 15.85
C GLU A 33 21.74 -4.22 14.65
N VAL A 34 20.98 -5.19 14.18
CA VAL A 34 20.17 -5.07 12.93
C VAL A 34 18.67 -5.22 13.19
N VAL A 35 18.22 -5.01 14.41
CA VAL A 35 16.80 -4.87 14.76
C VAL A 35 16.26 -3.58 14.12
N GLY A 36 15.07 -3.62 13.53
CA GLY A 36 14.40 -2.43 13.01
C GLY A 36 14.35 -1.34 14.10
N LEU A 37 14.60 -0.08 13.72
CA LEU A 37 14.81 1.04 14.65
C LEU A 37 13.76 1.11 15.78
N PHE A 38 12.53 0.74 15.51
CA PHE A 38 11.39 0.84 16.43
C PHE A 38 10.79 -0.51 16.82
N ASN A 39 11.43 -1.63 16.49
CA ASN A 39 10.92 -2.96 16.79
C ASN A 39 11.26 -3.43 18.22
N SER A 40 12.16 -2.74 18.90
CA SER A 40 12.51 -3.06 20.29
C SER A 40 11.39 -2.67 21.25
N HIS A 41 11.19 -3.48 22.30
CA HIS A 41 10.34 -3.14 23.43
C HIS A 41 11.10 -2.28 24.42
N ASN A 42 10.66 -1.05 24.63
CA ASN A 42 11.23 -0.11 25.58
C ASN A 42 10.18 0.94 25.98
N PHE A 43 10.50 1.77 26.97
CA PHE A 43 9.57 2.80 27.46
C PHE A 43 9.02 3.71 26.36
N VAL A 44 9.85 4.09 25.38
CA VAL A 44 9.41 4.98 24.29
C VAL A 44 8.42 4.25 23.37
N THR A 45 8.77 3.06 22.90
CA THR A 45 7.94 2.31 21.95
C THR A 45 6.66 1.76 22.59
N ASP A 46 6.69 1.40 23.87
CA ASP A 46 5.57 0.75 24.53
C ASP A 46 4.62 1.72 25.26
N SER A 47 5.13 2.90 25.65
CA SER A 47 4.35 3.87 26.41
C SER A 47 4.14 5.20 25.66
N VAL A 48 5.19 5.76 25.05
CA VAL A 48 5.11 7.06 24.37
C VAL A 48 4.44 6.92 23.00
N PHE A 49 4.79 5.91 22.20
CA PHE A 49 4.22 5.75 20.86
C PHE A 49 2.70 5.54 20.85
N PRO A 50 2.07 4.74 21.72
CA PRO A 50 0.61 4.66 21.77
C PRO A 50 -0.05 6.02 22.05
N VAL A 51 0.52 6.83 22.92
CA VAL A 51 0.00 8.19 23.22
C VAL A 51 0.13 9.11 22.01
N LEU A 52 1.31 9.13 21.36
CA LEU A 52 1.52 9.91 20.14
C LEU A 52 0.61 9.44 19.00
N GLY A 53 0.44 8.13 18.82
CA GLY A 53 -0.47 7.55 17.85
C GLY A 53 -1.92 7.93 18.11
N GLY A 54 -2.34 7.93 19.39
CA GLY A 54 -3.66 8.38 19.80
C GLY A 54 -3.88 9.87 19.53
N ALA A 55 -2.89 10.72 19.85
CA ALA A 55 -2.96 12.15 19.56
C ALA A 55 -3.01 12.42 18.03
N PHE A 56 -2.17 11.75 17.26
CA PHE A 56 -2.16 11.86 15.80
C PHE A 56 -3.51 11.42 15.19
N ALA A 57 -4.04 10.27 15.63
CA ALA A 57 -5.34 9.78 15.20
C ALA A 57 -6.46 10.77 15.58
N ALA A 58 -6.47 11.29 16.80
CA ALA A 58 -7.51 12.22 17.26
C ALA A 58 -7.57 13.51 16.42
N VAL A 59 -6.42 14.00 15.93
CA VAL A 59 -6.37 15.19 15.07
C VAL A 59 -6.80 14.89 13.64
N ALA A 60 -6.36 13.78 13.07
CA ALA A 60 -6.54 13.48 11.66
C ALA A 60 -7.86 12.74 11.34
N LEU A 61 -8.32 11.84 12.23
CA LEU A 61 -9.52 11.03 12.01
C LEU A 61 -10.79 11.83 11.70
N PRO A 62 -11.10 12.97 12.33
CA PRO A 62 -12.31 13.73 11.99
C PRO A 62 -12.38 14.10 10.51
N PHE A 63 -11.25 14.51 9.90
CA PHE A 63 -11.19 14.82 8.48
C PHE A 63 -11.34 13.57 7.61
N VAL A 64 -10.65 12.49 7.97
CA VAL A 64 -10.73 11.19 7.28
C VAL A 64 -12.17 10.65 7.34
N VAL A 65 -12.83 10.69 8.49
CA VAL A 65 -14.22 10.23 8.66
C VAL A 65 -15.19 11.03 7.80
N VAL A 66 -15.07 12.36 7.78
CA VAL A 66 -15.90 13.22 6.91
C VAL A 66 -15.72 12.84 5.44
N GLN A 67 -14.49 12.65 4.98
CA GLN A 67 -14.21 12.21 3.62
C GLN A 67 -14.76 10.82 3.32
N ILE A 68 -14.61 9.86 4.25
CA ILE A 68 -15.21 8.52 4.12
C ILE A 68 -16.72 8.63 3.95
N ALA A 69 -17.41 9.41 4.80
CA ALA A 69 -18.85 9.59 4.71
C ALA A 69 -19.30 10.17 3.36
N ILE A 70 -18.63 11.24 2.88
CA ILE A 70 -18.96 11.88 1.60
C ILE A 70 -18.68 10.92 0.43
N THR A 71 -17.53 10.27 0.40
CA THR A 71 -17.15 9.40 -0.72
C THR A 71 -17.93 8.09 -0.75
N THR A 72 -18.37 7.59 0.42
CA THR A 72 -19.27 6.44 0.51
C THR A 72 -20.66 6.80 -0.02
N ALA A 73 -21.20 7.97 0.37
CA ALA A 73 -22.46 8.48 -0.17
C ALA A 73 -22.38 8.70 -1.70
N TRP A 74 -21.26 9.27 -2.17
CA TRP A 74 -20.99 9.41 -3.60
C TRP A 74 -20.90 8.06 -4.31
N GLY A 75 -20.20 7.07 -3.74
CA GLY A 75 -20.11 5.72 -4.27
C GLY A 75 -21.47 5.03 -4.37
N GLY A 76 -22.33 5.20 -3.37
CA GLY A 76 -23.70 4.70 -3.40
C GLY A 76 -24.56 5.33 -4.50
N LEU A 77 -24.35 6.62 -4.80
CA LEU A 77 -24.96 7.27 -5.96
C LEU A 77 -24.34 6.78 -7.28
N TYR A 78 -23.00 6.70 -7.35
CA TYR A 78 -22.27 6.30 -8.55
C TYR A 78 -22.58 4.86 -8.97
N SER A 79 -22.80 3.95 -8.03
CA SER A 79 -23.18 2.57 -8.33
C SER A 79 -24.55 2.40 -8.99
N ARG A 80 -25.42 3.42 -8.83
CA ARG A 80 -26.77 3.45 -9.45
C ARG A 80 -26.78 3.96 -10.91
N PHE A 81 -25.69 4.60 -11.34
CA PHE A 81 -25.54 5.10 -12.70
C PHE A 81 -24.64 4.15 -13.51
N PRO A 82 -24.99 3.83 -14.76
CA PRO A 82 -24.11 3.04 -15.62
C PRO A 82 -22.76 3.76 -15.74
N ARG A 83 -21.67 2.99 -15.68
CA ARG A 83 -20.29 3.50 -15.73
C ARG A 83 -20.04 4.25 -17.03
N PHE A 84 -20.15 5.57 -16.99
CA PHE A 84 -19.92 6.48 -18.12
C PHE A 84 -18.43 6.76 -18.40
N LEU A 85 -17.51 6.00 -17.86
CA LEU A 85 -16.13 6.10 -18.33
C LEU A 85 -16.13 5.52 -19.76
N PRO A 86 -15.88 6.36 -20.80
CA PRO A 86 -15.79 5.86 -22.15
C PRO A 86 -14.70 4.78 -22.12
N ARG A 87 -15.03 3.59 -22.59
CA ARG A 87 -13.98 2.64 -23.00
C ARG A 87 -13.26 3.33 -24.14
N VAL A 88 -12.20 4.06 -23.81
CA VAL A 88 -11.30 4.59 -24.85
C VAL A 88 -10.85 3.34 -25.61
N PRO A 89 -11.12 3.26 -26.94
CA PRO A 89 -10.63 2.15 -27.73
C PRO A 89 -9.16 2.01 -27.42
N ALA A 90 -8.77 0.83 -26.98
CA ALA A 90 -7.42 0.54 -26.59
C ALA A 90 -6.47 1.16 -27.61
N PHE A 91 -5.54 1.98 -27.17
CA PHE A 91 -4.32 2.25 -27.95
C PHE A 91 -3.51 0.94 -27.93
N GLY A 92 -4.17 -0.11 -28.39
CA GLY A 92 -3.89 -1.52 -28.41
C GLY A 92 -2.46 -1.89 -28.04
N GLY A 93 -2.20 -2.32 -26.81
CA GLY A 93 -0.93 -2.93 -26.39
C GLY A 93 0.34 -2.07 -26.53
N ALA A 94 0.23 -0.84 -27.06
CA ALA A 94 1.36 0.05 -27.28
C ALA A 94 1.81 0.78 -25.99
N LEU A 95 0.87 1.05 -25.09
CA LEU A 95 1.11 1.82 -23.87
C LEU A 95 1.15 0.93 -22.61
N ALA A 96 0.33 -0.11 -22.50
CA ALA A 96 0.40 -1.06 -21.40
C ALA A 96 1.47 -2.14 -21.63
N ALA A 97 2.18 -2.53 -20.59
CA ALA A 97 3.14 -3.63 -20.66
C ALA A 97 2.44 -4.98 -20.84
N ASP A 98 1.19 -5.08 -20.37
CA ASP A 98 0.32 -6.23 -20.46
C ASP A 98 -1.06 -5.76 -20.96
N ALA A 99 -1.55 -6.39 -22.03
CA ALA A 99 -2.84 -6.03 -22.62
C ALA A 99 -4.03 -6.21 -21.66
N ARG A 100 -3.85 -7.01 -20.60
CA ARG A 100 -4.86 -7.18 -19.55
C ARG A 100 -5.07 -5.92 -18.72
N ASP A 101 -4.12 -4.99 -18.74
CA ASP A 101 -4.14 -3.73 -18.01
C ASP A 101 -4.61 -2.53 -18.87
N ASP A 102 -4.94 -2.73 -20.14
CA ASP A 102 -5.37 -1.66 -21.06
C ASP A 102 -6.59 -0.88 -20.55
N TRP A 103 -7.45 -1.51 -19.77
CA TRP A 103 -8.62 -0.88 -19.17
C TRP A 103 -8.27 0.21 -18.12
N LEU A 104 -7.04 0.17 -17.58
CA LEU A 104 -6.54 1.16 -16.62
C LEU A 104 -6.06 2.45 -17.28
N LEU A 105 -5.75 2.43 -18.57
CA LEU A 105 -5.13 3.56 -19.27
C LEU A 105 -5.91 4.87 -19.19
N PRO A 106 -7.25 4.92 -19.41
CA PRO A 106 -8.00 6.16 -19.31
C PRO A 106 -7.92 6.77 -17.91
N TRP A 107 -7.99 5.91 -16.88
CA TRP A 107 -7.91 6.31 -15.50
C TRP A 107 -6.49 6.74 -15.10
N ALA A 108 -5.46 6.02 -15.57
CA ALA A 108 -4.07 6.41 -15.40
C ALA A 108 -3.75 7.76 -16.03
N LEU A 109 -4.30 8.06 -17.23
CA LEU A 109 -4.17 9.36 -17.87
C LEU A 109 -4.88 10.47 -17.07
N TRP A 110 -6.07 10.18 -16.53
CA TRP A 110 -6.75 11.09 -15.62
C TRP A 110 -5.86 11.49 -14.46
N LEU A 111 -5.30 10.50 -13.75
CA LEU A 111 -4.45 10.73 -12.58
C LEU A 111 -3.09 11.37 -12.91
N ALA A 112 -2.51 11.02 -14.06
CA ALA A 112 -1.16 11.49 -14.41
C ALA A 112 -1.16 12.88 -15.10
N VAL A 113 -2.27 13.28 -15.71
CA VAL A 113 -2.33 14.50 -16.53
C VAL A 113 -3.44 15.43 -16.05
N VAL A 114 -4.70 14.95 -16.02
CA VAL A 114 -5.86 15.83 -15.78
C VAL A 114 -5.88 16.29 -14.32
N GLN A 115 -5.68 15.40 -13.38
CA GLN A 115 -5.65 15.74 -11.95
C GLN A 115 -4.52 16.72 -11.59
N PRO A 116 -3.25 16.55 -12.02
CA PRO A 116 -2.19 17.52 -11.82
C PRO A 116 -2.46 18.88 -12.46
N ALA A 117 -3.00 18.90 -13.68
CA ALA A 117 -3.37 20.14 -14.37
C ALA A 117 -4.50 20.88 -13.61
N ALA A 118 -5.52 20.16 -13.19
CA ALA A 118 -6.61 20.72 -12.37
C ALA A 118 -6.10 21.20 -11.01
N TRP A 119 -5.19 20.47 -10.38
CA TRP A 119 -4.55 20.84 -9.12
C TRP A 119 -3.82 22.17 -9.22
N LEU A 120 -3.00 22.35 -10.27
CA LEU A 120 -2.25 23.59 -10.50
C LEU A 120 -3.16 24.76 -10.83
N TRP A 121 -4.15 24.53 -11.71
CA TRP A 121 -5.10 25.55 -12.11
C TRP A 121 -5.95 26.02 -10.93
N LEU A 122 -6.55 25.11 -10.18
CA LEU A 122 -7.36 25.42 -9.00
C LEU A 122 -6.54 26.12 -7.90
N GLY A 123 -5.32 25.67 -7.67
CA GLY A 123 -4.44 26.26 -6.66
C GLY A 123 -4.06 27.70 -6.97
N ARG A 124 -3.84 28.03 -8.25
CA ARG A 124 -3.59 29.41 -8.71
C ARG A 124 -4.85 30.26 -8.66
N TRP A 125 -5.97 29.72 -9.13
CA TRP A 125 -7.24 30.42 -9.14
C TRP A 125 -7.74 30.75 -7.73
N ALA A 126 -7.56 29.84 -6.78
CA ALA A 126 -7.99 30.01 -5.39
C ALA A 126 -7.17 31.07 -4.61
N GLY A 127 -5.99 31.43 -5.11
CA GLY A 127 -5.11 32.42 -4.48
C GLY A 127 -4.53 31.96 -3.14
N PRO A 128 -4.10 32.92 -2.28
CA PRO A 128 -3.38 32.60 -1.06
C PRO A 128 -4.23 31.94 0.04
N ALA A 129 -5.56 32.13 0.01
CA ALA A 129 -6.47 31.67 1.05
C ALA A 129 -7.65 30.85 0.47
N PRO A 130 -7.37 29.65 -0.10
CA PRO A 130 -8.42 28.79 -0.62
C PRO A 130 -9.48 28.49 0.44
N SER A 131 -10.76 28.45 0.03
CA SER A 131 -11.87 28.13 0.92
C SER A 131 -11.81 26.66 1.38
N TRP A 132 -12.36 26.37 2.56
CA TRP A 132 -12.47 25.01 3.07
C TRP A 132 -13.31 24.10 2.16
N ALA A 133 -14.36 24.64 1.55
CA ALA A 133 -15.18 23.90 0.59
C ALA A 133 -14.36 23.44 -0.64
N LEU A 134 -13.50 24.30 -1.17
CA LEU A 134 -12.63 23.96 -2.29
C LEU A 134 -11.59 22.90 -1.88
N LEU A 135 -10.95 23.05 -0.71
CA LEU A 135 -9.97 22.10 -0.20
C LEU A 135 -10.59 20.72 0.05
N LEU A 136 -11.76 20.68 0.68
CA LEU A 136 -12.49 19.43 0.91
C LEU A 136 -12.95 18.83 -0.42
N GLY A 137 -13.54 19.62 -1.30
CA GLY A 137 -14.02 19.17 -2.61
C GLY A 137 -12.90 18.57 -3.46
N PHE A 138 -11.73 19.23 -3.50
CA PHE A 138 -10.56 18.68 -4.20
C PHE A 138 -10.13 17.32 -3.61
N ASN A 139 -10.03 17.21 -2.30
CA ASN A 139 -9.64 15.95 -1.67
C ASN A 139 -10.67 14.84 -1.88
N VAL A 140 -11.96 15.14 -1.82
CA VAL A 140 -13.04 14.18 -2.13
C VAL A 140 -12.91 13.66 -3.57
N VAL A 141 -12.68 14.54 -4.55
CA VAL A 141 -12.46 14.13 -5.95
C VAL A 141 -11.17 13.33 -6.11
N ARG A 142 -10.10 13.74 -5.43
CA ARG A 142 -8.80 13.05 -5.44
C ARG A 142 -8.92 11.59 -4.99
N ILE A 143 -9.58 11.36 -3.87
CA ILE A 143 -9.72 9.99 -3.32
C ILE A 143 -10.80 9.17 -4.03
N GLY A 144 -11.73 9.80 -4.71
CA GLY A 144 -12.74 9.15 -5.51
C GLY A 144 -13.89 8.51 -4.73
N PRO A 145 -14.92 8.03 -5.43
CA PRO A 145 -16.07 7.37 -4.81
C PRO A 145 -15.62 6.09 -4.09
N MET A 146 -16.09 5.91 -2.85
CA MET A 146 -15.71 4.77 -1.98
C MET A 146 -14.18 4.59 -1.85
N TYR A 147 -13.41 5.69 -1.80
CA TYR A 147 -11.95 5.63 -1.75
C TYR A 147 -11.28 4.90 -2.93
N SER A 148 -11.96 4.77 -4.05
CA SER A 148 -11.48 3.97 -5.18
C SER A 148 -10.17 4.48 -5.77
N ASN A 149 -10.01 5.81 -5.97
CA ASN A 149 -8.76 6.35 -6.51
C ASN A 149 -7.61 6.19 -5.52
N PHE A 150 -7.87 6.39 -4.21
CA PHE A 150 -6.89 6.16 -3.16
C PHE A 150 -6.37 4.72 -3.23
N ALA A 151 -7.27 3.74 -3.13
CA ALA A 151 -6.91 2.34 -3.16
C ALA A 151 -6.12 1.96 -4.42
N HIS A 152 -6.63 2.35 -5.60
CA HIS A 152 -5.97 2.03 -6.87
C HIS A 152 -4.59 2.70 -7.03
N VAL A 153 -4.42 3.97 -6.61
CA VAL A 153 -3.11 4.63 -6.70
C VAL A 153 -2.08 3.92 -5.83
N TYR A 154 -2.42 3.62 -4.58
CA TYR A 154 -1.49 2.94 -3.68
C TYR A 154 -1.16 1.54 -4.16
N THR A 155 -2.15 0.77 -4.60
CA THR A 155 -1.90 -0.55 -5.18
C THR A 155 -1.06 -0.48 -6.45
N LEU A 156 -1.28 0.50 -7.33
CA LEU A 156 -0.45 0.66 -8.53
C LEU A 156 0.98 1.12 -8.22
N CYS A 157 1.18 2.01 -7.23
CA CYS A 157 2.53 2.32 -6.74
C CYS A 157 3.24 1.07 -6.22
N HIS A 158 2.51 0.24 -5.47
CA HIS A 158 2.98 -1.03 -4.94
C HIS A 158 3.33 -2.03 -6.06
N MET A 159 2.43 -2.23 -7.02
CA MET A 159 2.63 -3.16 -8.13
C MET A 159 3.74 -2.71 -9.10
N GLU A 160 3.89 -1.40 -9.35
CA GLU A 160 5.03 -0.87 -10.12
C GLU A 160 6.37 -1.19 -9.47
N ALA A 161 6.45 -1.23 -8.15
CA ALA A 161 7.65 -1.62 -7.45
C ALA A 161 8.06 -3.06 -7.78
N HIS A 162 7.11 -3.99 -7.77
CA HIS A 162 7.36 -5.41 -8.09
C HIS A 162 7.51 -5.68 -9.57
N ARG A 163 6.72 -4.98 -10.39
CA ARG A 163 6.64 -5.20 -11.84
C ARG A 163 6.74 -3.89 -12.58
N ARG A 164 7.96 -3.41 -12.73
CA ARG A 164 8.23 -2.20 -13.52
C ARG A 164 7.47 -2.23 -14.84
N TYR A 165 6.99 -1.09 -15.27
CA TYR A 165 6.36 -0.90 -16.58
C TYR A 165 4.96 -1.51 -16.71
N GLN A 166 4.25 -1.70 -15.63
CA GLN A 166 2.95 -2.34 -15.69
C GLN A 166 1.99 -1.62 -16.64
N LEU A 167 1.93 -0.28 -16.59
CA LEU A 167 1.00 0.49 -17.41
C LEU A 167 1.63 1.11 -18.66
N TRP A 168 2.92 1.44 -18.64
CA TRP A 168 3.52 2.31 -19.65
C TRP A 168 4.46 1.57 -20.62
N GLY A 169 4.47 0.27 -20.57
CA GLY A 169 5.35 -0.54 -21.43
C GLY A 169 6.82 -0.48 -21.04
N ARG A 170 7.62 -1.37 -21.65
CA ARG A 170 9.05 -1.54 -21.36
C ARG A 170 9.94 -0.44 -21.93
N ARG A 171 9.38 0.58 -22.56
CA ARG A 171 10.13 1.59 -23.32
C ARG A 171 10.00 2.96 -22.65
N GLY A 172 11.02 3.36 -21.90
CA GLY A 172 11.19 4.74 -21.49
C GLY A 172 11.18 4.99 -19.97
N PRO A 173 11.26 6.26 -19.56
CA PRO A 173 11.37 6.69 -18.16
C PRO A 173 10.05 6.50 -17.36
N TRP A 174 8.98 6.11 -18.00
CA TRP A 174 7.62 6.03 -17.45
C TRP A 174 7.36 4.82 -16.56
N GLY A 175 8.32 3.89 -16.44
CA GLY A 175 8.16 2.65 -15.68
C GLY A 175 7.89 2.82 -14.18
N TYR A 176 8.01 4.06 -13.66
CA TYR A 176 7.73 4.43 -12.28
C TYR A 176 6.82 5.64 -12.19
N ALA A 177 5.92 5.84 -13.17
CA ALA A 177 5.06 7.02 -13.23
C ALA A 177 4.15 7.14 -12.01
N PHE A 178 3.66 6.02 -11.45
CA PHE A 178 2.86 6.06 -10.24
C PHE A 178 3.70 6.41 -9.02
N ASN A 179 4.87 5.81 -8.84
CA ASN A 179 5.73 6.09 -7.68
C ASN A 179 6.35 7.49 -7.70
N TRP A 180 6.72 8.03 -8.88
CA TRP A 180 7.50 9.26 -8.99
C TRP A 180 6.68 10.47 -9.45
N TRP A 181 5.44 10.30 -9.85
CA TRP A 181 4.59 11.40 -10.31
C TRP A 181 3.18 11.35 -9.71
N VAL A 182 2.37 10.35 -10.04
CA VAL A 182 0.98 10.27 -9.55
C VAL A 182 0.92 10.21 -8.03
N GLY A 183 1.78 9.42 -7.42
CA GLY A 183 1.88 9.25 -5.97
C GLY A 183 2.13 10.54 -5.20
N LEU A 184 2.80 11.55 -5.79
CA LEU A 184 3.04 12.84 -5.14
C LEU A 184 1.75 13.54 -4.72
N TYR A 185 0.70 13.44 -5.54
CA TYR A 185 -0.62 14.02 -5.28
C TYR A 185 -1.47 13.20 -4.32
N HIS A 186 -1.02 12.00 -3.99
CA HIS A 186 -1.70 11.06 -3.10
C HIS A 186 -0.92 10.78 -1.80
N GLY A 187 0.18 11.51 -1.56
CA GLY A 187 0.97 11.37 -0.34
C GLY A 187 1.90 10.15 -0.32
N VAL A 188 2.26 9.60 -1.49
CA VAL A 188 3.27 8.55 -1.61
C VAL A 188 4.63 9.18 -1.84
N LEU A 189 5.58 8.95 -0.94
CA LEU A 189 6.96 9.38 -1.13
C LEU A 189 7.67 8.41 -2.10
N PRO A 190 8.32 8.92 -3.17
CA PRO A 190 9.15 8.08 -4.01
C PRO A 190 10.21 7.35 -3.20
N GLY A 191 10.45 6.08 -3.52
CA GLY A 191 11.34 5.23 -2.75
C GLY A 191 10.65 4.33 -1.72
N THR A 192 9.46 4.69 -1.22
CA THR A 192 8.73 3.86 -0.26
C THR A 192 8.42 2.48 -0.83
N PHE A 193 7.77 2.40 -1.97
CA PHE A 193 7.48 1.09 -2.59
C PHE A 193 8.68 0.54 -3.37
N THR A 194 9.41 1.37 -4.10
CA THR A 194 10.49 0.91 -4.99
C THR A 194 11.79 0.52 -4.27
N ALA A 195 11.96 0.92 -3.03
CA ALA A 195 13.10 0.53 -2.22
C ALA A 195 12.67 -0.07 -0.87
N SER A 196 11.96 0.71 -0.02
CA SER A 196 11.63 0.29 1.34
C SER A 196 10.78 -0.97 1.36
N HIS A 197 9.73 -1.04 0.54
CA HIS A 197 8.86 -2.20 0.48
C HIS A 197 9.57 -3.46 -0.04
N LEU A 198 10.35 -3.35 -1.12
CA LEU A 198 11.03 -4.51 -1.73
C LEU A 198 12.22 -5.01 -0.91
N TYR A 199 13.08 -4.08 -0.46
CA TYR A 199 14.39 -4.43 0.14
C TYR A 199 14.40 -4.41 1.66
N ASN A 200 13.24 -4.11 2.28
CA ASN A 200 13.03 -4.27 3.69
C ASN A 200 11.86 -5.24 3.96
N HIS A 201 10.61 -4.88 3.66
CA HIS A 201 9.43 -5.69 3.98
C HIS A 201 9.43 -7.08 3.30
N HIS A 202 9.40 -7.14 1.97
CA HIS A 202 9.43 -8.43 1.26
C HIS A 202 10.69 -9.24 1.50
N ARG A 203 11.79 -8.57 1.87
CA ARG A 203 13.04 -9.25 2.20
C ARG A 203 13.00 -9.93 3.56
N PHE A 204 12.35 -9.32 4.54
CA PHE A 204 12.37 -9.78 5.93
C PHE A 204 11.03 -10.32 6.40
N ASP A 205 9.97 -10.11 5.65
CA ASP A 205 8.68 -10.80 5.76
C ASP A 205 8.15 -10.92 7.19
N ASN A 206 7.94 -9.78 7.84
CA ASN A 206 7.53 -9.64 9.25
C ASN A 206 8.57 -10.05 10.31
N ASP A 207 9.79 -10.42 9.94
CA ASP A 207 10.90 -10.63 10.87
C ASP A 207 11.22 -9.33 11.66
N VAL A 208 11.94 -9.45 12.77
CA VAL A 208 12.37 -8.31 13.59
C VAL A 208 13.15 -7.23 12.82
N ARG A 209 13.70 -7.57 11.69
CA ARG A 209 14.43 -6.66 10.78
C ARG A 209 13.51 -5.88 9.84
N ASP A 210 12.28 -6.29 9.68
CA ASP A 210 11.30 -5.57 8.88
C ASP A 210 10.89 -4.28 9.59
N ALA A 211 11.11 -3.13 8.96
CA ALA A 211 10.93 -1.82 9.55
C ALA A 211 9.50 -1.53 10.02
N TYR A 212 8.53 -2.28 9.53
CA TYR A 212 7.13 -2.13 9.89
C TYR A 212 6.41 -3.46 10.15
N SER A 213 7.14 -4.45 10.65
CA SER A 213 6.54 -5.70 11.08
C SER A 213 5.48 -5.50 12.15
N THR A 214 4.44 -6.32 12.11
CA THR A 214 3.40 -6.39 13.13
C THR A 214 3.65 -7.51 14.14
N ALA A 215 4.65 -8.36 13.91
CA ALA A 215 4.88 -9.57 14.69
C ALA A 215 5.43 -9.33 16.10
N GLY A 216 5.89 -8.13 16.41
CA GLY A 216 6.46 -7.78 17.73
C GLY A 216 5.44 -7.47 18.82
N TYR A 217 4.12 -7.46 18.54
CA TYR A 217 3.09 -7.11 19.53
C TYR A 217 1.74 -7.79 19.25
N PRO A 218 0.87 -7.88 20.30
CA PRO A 218 -0.47 -8.45 20.12
C PRO A 218 -1.29 -7.64 19.12
N ARG A 219 -1.88 -8.30 18.14
CA ARG A 219 -2.62 -7.66 17.05
C ARG A 219 -4.13 -7.56 17.31
N ASP A 220 -4.61 -8.05 18.45
CA ASP A 220 -5.97 -7.86 18.96
C ASP A 220 -6.06 -6.68 19.96
N SER A 221 -5.26 -5.63 19.76
CA SER A 221 -5.12 -4.53 20.71
C SER A 221 -5.10 -3.16 20.02
N ILE A 222 -6.00 -2.28 20.45
CA ILE A 222 -6.02 -0.89 20.00
C ILE A 222 -4.71 -0.15 20.37
N VAL A 223 -4.11 -0.47 21.52
CA VAL A 223 -2.83 0.10 21.96
C VAL A 223 -1.72 -0.28 21.00
N SER A 224 -1.70 -1.55 20.54
CA SER A 224 -0.76 -2.02 19.53
C SER A 224 -0.96 -1.32 18.19
N LEU A 225 -2.21 -1.11 17.76
CA LEU A 225 -2.48 -0.33 16.54
C LEU A 225 -2.00 1.12 16.65
N LEU A 226 -2.24 1.79 17.78
CA LEU A 226 -1.79 3.16 18.01
C LEU A 226 -0.25 3.27 18.03
N ARG A 227 0.42 2.30 18.65
CA ARG A 227 1.88 2.17 18.58
C ARG A 227 2.34 2.00 17.13
N TYR A 228 1.72 1.08 16.42
CA TYR A 228 2.03 0.76 15.03
C TYR A 228 1.85 1.96 14.10
N LEU A 229 0.84 2.79 14.35
CA LEU A 229 0.61 4.00 13.57
C LEU A 229 1.83 4.94 13.57
N VAL A 230 2.51 5.07 14.71
CA VAL A 230 3.75 5.87 14.81
C VAL A 230 4.90 5.20 14.06
N VAL A 231 5.09 3.89 14.24
CA VAL A 231 6.09 3.10 13.50
C VAL A 231 5.87 3.24 12.00
N TRP A 232 4.63 3.15 11.55
CA TRP A 232 4.25 3.31 10.16
C TRP A 232 4.56 4.72 9.63
N CYS A 233 4.32 5.79 10.40
CA CYS A 233 4.68 7.15 10.00
C CYS A 233 6.18 7.28 9.70
N PHE A 234 7.04 6.68 10.51
CA PHE A 234 8.49 6.67 10.25
C PHE A 234 8.86 5.85 9.02
N TYR A 235 8.14 4.78 8.74
CA TYR A 235 8.32 4.00 7.51
C TYR A 235 7.85 4.78 6.28
N ALA A 236 6.61 5.28 6.27
CA ALA A 236 6.02 5.95 5.12
C ALA A 236 6.68 7.30 4.79
N THR A 237 7.36 7.91 5.76
CA THR A 237 8.23 9.07 5.52
C THR A 237 9.66 8.69 5.14
N ASN A 238 9.93 7.40 4.92
CA ASN A 238 11.24 6.82 4.61
C ASN A 238 12.29 6.91 5.73
N LEU A 239 12.00 7.49 6.89
CA LEU A 239 13.01 7.73 7.94
C LEU A 239 13.56 6.42 8.53
N SER A 240 12.70 5.46 8.84
CA SER A 240 13.15 4.17 9.38
C SER A 240 13.94 3.36 8.36
N THR A 241 13.56 3.38 7.10
CA THR A 241 14.25 2.65 6.04
C THR A 241 15.54 3.30 5.60
N LEU A 242 15.65 4.62 5.64
CA LEU A 242 16.94 5.32 5.46
C LEU A 242 17.93 4.90 6.55
N TYR A 243 17.48 4.86 7.81
CA TYR A 243 18.32 4.35 8.91
C TYR A 243 18.72 2.90 8.68
N ASP A 244 17.79 2.03 8.30
CA ASP A 244 18.02 0.62 8.02
C ASP A 244 19.04 0.44 6.88
N PHE A 245 18.84 1.10 5.74
CA PHE A 245 19.77 1.01 4.61
C PHE A 245 21.17 1.54 4.93
N TYR A 246 21.26 2.60 5.75
CA TYR A 246 22.54 3.09 6.26
C TYR A 246 23.25 2.04 7.11
N LYS A 247 22.55 1.47 8.10
CA LYS A 247 23.11 0.46 9.00
C LYS A 247 23.52 -0.83 8.26
N ARG A 248 22.75 -1.22 7.25
CA ARG A 248 23.03 -2.41 6.42
C ARG A 248 24.04 -2.16 5.30
N ARG A 249 24.62 -0.96 5.21
CA ARG A 249 25.57 -0.58 4.16
C ARG A 249 25.00 -0.82 2.75
N MET A 250 23.77 -0.39 2.51
CA MET A 250 23.06 -0.49 1.23
C MET A 250 23.01 0.90 0.54
N PRO A 251 24.17 1.47 0.06
CA PRO A 251 24.24 2.87 -0.35
C PRO A 251 23.34 3.20 -1.54
N LEU A 252 23.15 2.27 -2.48
CA LEU A 252 22.28 2.49 -3.62
C LEU A 252 20.83 2.76 -3.19
N TRP A 253 20.31 1.93 -2.30
CA TRP A 253 18.93 2.04 -1.82
C TRP A 253 18.75 3.19 -0.83
N PHE A 254 19.78 3.48 -0.04
CA PHE A 254 19.83 4.70 0.77
C PHE A 254 19.72 5.94 -0.12
N CYS A 255 20.56 6.07 -1.15
CA CYS A 255 20.54 7.22 -2.06
C CYS A 255 19.22 7.31 -2.84
N HIS A 256 18.68 6.17 -3.31
CA HIS A 256 17.40 6.15 -4.01
C HIS A 256 16.26 6.66 -3.13
N THR A 257 16.18 6.20 -1.87
CA THR A 257 15.16 6.61 -0.89
C THR A 257 15.35 8.06 -0.46
N ALA A 258 16.59 8.49 -0.22
CA ALA A 258 16.92 9.87 0.13
C ALA A 258 16.57 10.84 -1.00
N LEU A 259 16.90 10.49 -2.25
CA LEU A 259 16.53 11.26 -3.43
C LEU A 259 15.00 11.38 -3.58
N GLY A 260 14.26 10.27 -3.38
CA GLY A 260 12.80 10.29 -3.43
C GLY A 260 12.18 11.20 -2.37
N THR A 261 12.70 11.16 -1.15
CA THR A 261 12.26 12.05 -0.05
C THR A 261 12.59 13.51 -0.36
N ALA A 262 13.82 13.80 -0.83
CA ALA A 262 14.22 15.15 -1.23
C ALA A 262 13.40 15.68 -2.41
N TYR A 263 13.10 14.82 -3.39
CA TYR A 263 12.25 15.17 -4.53
C TYR A 263 10.83 15.54 -4.06
N TYR A 264 10.22 14.78 -3.16
CA TYR A 264 8.91 15.11 -2.60
C TYR A 264 8.94 16.45 -1.84
N ALA A 265 9.96 16.68 -1.00
CA ALA A 265 10.11 17.94 -0.29
C ALA A 265 10.29 19.13 -1.25
N GLY A 266 11.12 18.98 -2.28
CA GLY A 266 11.32 19.98 -3.33
C GLY A 266 10.04 20.23 -4.13
N PHE A 267 9.26 19.20 -4.44
CA PHE A 267 7.96 19.33 -5.08
C PHE A 267 6.95 20.10 -4.23
N VAL A 268 6.89 19.84 -2.92
CA VAL A 268 6.05 20.61 -1.98
C VAL A 268 6.49 22.08 -1.92
N ALA A 269 7.80 22.34 -1.84
CA ALA A 269 8.32 23.71 -1.85
C ALA A 269 7.98 24.47 -3.13
N LEU A 270 8.12 23.81 -4.29
CA LEU A 270 7.71 24.36 -5.58
C LEU A 270 6.20 24.59 -5.63
N ALA A 271 5.40 23.69 -5.08
CA ALA A 271 3.95 23.80 -5.00
C ALA A 271 3.52 25.03 -4.17
N VAL A 272 4.16 25.27 -3.02
CA VAL A 272 3.93 26.46 -2.19
C VAL A 272 4.22 27.75 -2.99
N HIS A 273 5.32 27.77 -3.73
CA HIS A 273 5.68 28.91 -4.57
C HIS A 273 4.71 29.12 -5.74
N ALA A 274 4.31 28.02 -6.41
CA ALA A 274 3.47 28.08 -7.59
C ALA A 274 1.98 28.35 -7.28
N THR A 275 1.53 28.09 -6.07
CA THR A 275 0.11 28.21 -5.65
C THR A 275 -0.01 28.98 -4.33
N SER A 276 -0.10 28.28 -3.19
CA SER A 276 -0.04 28.86 -1.85
C SER A 276 0.34 27.77 -0.82
N ALA A 277 0.86 28.19 0.34
CA ALA A 277 1.18 27.30 1.44
C ALA A 277 -0.06 26.50 1.92
N ARG A 278 -1.22 27.17 2.01
CA ARG A 278 -2.46 26.54 2.45
C ARG A 278 -2.93 25.48 1.44
N TRP A 279 -2.84 25.78 0.13
CA TRP A 279 -3.18 24.81 -0.92
C TRP A 279 -2.23 23.59 -0.87
N ALA A 280 -0.92 23.82 -0.87
CA ALA A 280 0.07 22.76 -0.82
C ALA A 280 -0.07 21.89 0.44
N LEU A 281 -0.30 22.50 1.63
CA LEU A 281 -0.52 21.76 2.87
C LEU A 281 -1.71 20.81 2.76
N TRP A 282 -2.84 21.29 2.28
CA TRP A 282 -4.08 20.50 2.24
C TRP A 282 -4.19 19.54 1.06
N THR A 283 -3.41 19.72 0.01
CA THR A 283 -3.51 18.89 -1.20
C THR A 283 -2.28 18.00 -1.46
N LEU A 284 -1.20 18.17 -0.69
CA LEU A 284 -0.01 17.33 -0.75
C LEU A 284 0.34 16.75 0.63
N ILE A 285 0.49 17.58 1.67
CA ILE A 285 0.87 17.08 3.01
C ILE A 285 -0.27 16.34 3.70
N TYR A 286 -1.50 16.87 3.63
CA TYR A 286 -2.66 16.16 4.19
C TYR A 286 -2.88 14.78 3.55
N PRO A 287 -2.77 14.55 2.24
CA PRO A 287 -2.76 13.22 1.65
C PRO A 287 -1.71 12.26 2.22
N LEU A 288 -0.53 12.75 2.56
CA LEU A 288 0.49 11.95 3.25
C LEU A 288 0.02 11.51 4.65
N VAL A 289 -0.59 12.43 5.42
CA VAL A 289 -1.15 12.13 6.75
C VAL A 289 -2.31 11.11 6.64
N GLU A 290 -3.24 11.36 5.73
CA GLU A 290 -4.36 10.45 5.45
C GLU A 290 -3.88 9.04 5.03
N GLY A 291 -2.94 8.98 4.08
CA GLY A 291 -2.33 7.75 3.61
C GLY A 291 -1.63 6.99 4.74
N ASN A 292 -0.93 7.68 5.63
CA ASN A 292 -0.29 7.08 6.79
C ASN A 292 -1.29 6.37 7.70
N ILE A 293 -2.44 6.98 7.99
CA ILE A 293 -3.45 6.38 8.85
C ILE A 293 -4.09 5.17 8.17
N LEU A 294 -4.56 5.35 6.93
CA LEU A 294 -5.29 4.29 6.23
C LEU A 294 -4.39 3.09 5.92
N LEU A 295 -3.18 3.33 5.43
CA LEU A 295 -2.26 2.24 5.11
C LEU A 295 -1.69 1.55 6.35
N ALA A 296 -1.52 2.26 7.46
CA ALA A 296 -1.16 1.61 8.72
C ALA A 296 -2.22 0.59 9.15
N VAL A 297 -3.52 0.97 9.07
CA VAL A 297 -4.63 0.04 9.36
C VAL A 297 -4.66 -1.10 8.36
N VAL A 298 -4.51 -0.82 7.07
CA VAL A 298 -4.48 -1.82 6.00
C VAL A 298 -3.35 -2.82 6.23
N ASN A 299 -2.12 -2.35 6.39
CA ASN A 299 -0.96 -3.22 6.58
C ASN A 299 -1.03 -3.99 7.91
N PHE A 300 -1.48 -3.33 9.00
CA PHE A 300 -1.68 -4.00 10.28
C PHE A 300 -2.68 -5.15 10.17
N THR A 301 -3.74 -4.99 9.39
CA THR A 301 -4.74 -6.04 9.18
C THR A 301 -4.24 -7.14 8.23
N TRP A 302 -3.53 -6.78 7.15
CA TRP A 302 -2.93 -7.79 6.26
C TRP A 302 -1.97 -8.71 7.02
N HIS A 303 -1.23 -8.20 8.01
CA HIS A 303 -0.27 -8.95 8.80
C HIS A 303 -0.73 -9.18 10.24
N MET A 304 -2.01 -9.53 10.42
CA MET A 304 -2.61 -9.68 11.73
C MET A 304 -2.59 -11.14 12.24
N PHE A 305 -2.80 -12.12 11.35
CA PHE A 305 -2.96 -13.52 11.73
C PHE A 305 -1.73 -14.37 11.41
N LEU A 306 -0.58 -13.93 11.92
CA LEU A 306 0.72 -14.51 11.59
C LEU A 306 1.02 -15.82 12.34
N GLU A 307 1.82 -16.69 11.71
CA GLU A 307 2.43 -17.86 12.33
C GLU A 307 3.91 -17.95 11.91
N GLU A 308 4.81 -17.95 12.90
CA GLU A 308 6.25 -17.93 12.65
C GLU A 308 6.71 -19.14 11.83
N GLY A 309 7.49 -18.88 10.79
CA GLY A 309 8.06 -19.94 9.92
C GLY A 309 7.07 -20.56 8.95
N ASN A 310 5.82 -20.06 8.87
CA ASN A 310 4.81 -20.56 7.94
C ASN A 310 4.53 -19.55 6.83
N GLU A 311 5.09 -19.76 5.64
CA GLU A 311 4.90 -18.89 4.47
C GLU A 311 3.46 -18.79 3.97
N TYR A 312 2.57 -19.71 4.36
CA TYR A 312 1.15 -19.71 3.99
C TYR A 312 0.29 -18.95 5.00
N VAL A 313 0.91 -18.42 6.06
CA VAL A 313 0.24 -17.69 7.15
C VAL A 313 1.06 -16.43 7.55
N ASN A 314 1.88 -15.91 6.65
CA ASN A 314 2.63 -14.66 6.88
C ASN A 314 1.82 -13.40 6.60
N SER A 315 0.63 -13.55 6.06
CA SER A 315 -0.34 -12.49 5.84
C SER A 315 -1.76 -13.05 5.69
N THR A 316 -2.73 -12.19 5.44
CA THR A 316 -4.16 -12.55 5.40
C THR A 316 -4.60 -12.85 3.98
N THR A 317 -5.49 -13.84 3.81
CA THR A 317 -6.23 -14.07 2.57
C THR A 317 -7.72 -13.89 2.83
N ILE A 318 -8.38 -13.04 2.02
CA ILE A 318 -9.84 -12.87 2.02
C ILE A 318 -10.34 -13.36 0.66
N GLU A 319 -11.06 -14.49 0.66
CA GLU A 319 -11.66 -15.04 -0.57
C GLU A 319 -13.01 -14.35 -0.80
N GLU A 320 -13.25 -13.89 -2.02
CA GLU A 320 -14.48 -13.18 -2.39
C GLU A 320 -14.74 -11.92 -1.55
N GLY A 321 -13.67 -11.22 -1.17
CA GLY A 321 -13.76 -9.96 -0.42
C GLY A 321 -14.63 -8.92 -1.12
N THR A 322 -15.27 -8.06 -0.34
CA THR A 322 -16.17 -7.01 -0.86
C THR A 322 -15.42 -5.85 -1.51
N GLU A 323 -14.10 -5.76 -1.31
CA GLU A 323 -13.23 -4.70 -1.79
C GLU A 323 -12.17 -5.27 -2.72
N PHE A 324 -12.55 -5.54 -3.96
CA PHE A 324 -11.62 -6.03 -4.97
C PHE A 324 -10.68 -4.91 -5.45
N ILE A 325 -9.40 -5.04 -5.11
CA ILE A 325 -8.34 -4.12 -5.55
C ILE A 325 -7.17 -4.94 -6.09
N PHE A 326 -7.17 -5.21 -7.40
CA PHE A 326 -6.10 -5.96 -8.08
C PHE A 326 -5.72 -7.28 -7.40
N SER A 327 -6.70 -8.00 -6.85
CA SER A 327 -6.51 -9.27 -6.12
C SER A 327 -5.59 -9.17 -4.88
N GLU A 328 -5.40 -7.98 -4.30
CA GLU A 328 -4.63 -7.79 -3.06
C GLU A 328 -5.26 -8.50 -1.86
N GLU A 329 -6.51 -8.92 -1.95
CA GLU A 329 -7.18 -9.80 -0.99
C GLU A 329 -6.52 -11.18 -0.87
N TYR A 330 -5.75 -11.62 -1.87
CA TYR A 330 -4.86 -12.79 -1.79
C TYR A 330 -3.45 -12.40 -1.32
N HIS A 331 -3.35 -11.69 -0.22
CA HIS A 331 -2.10 -11.05 0.20
C HIS A 331 -0.98 -12.05 0.51
N VAL A 332 -1.29 -13.25 1.00
CA VAL A 332 -0.31 -14.33 1.14
C VAL A 332 0.32 -14.70 -0.20
N VAL A 333 -0.51 -14.80 -1.25
CA VAL A 333 -0.01 -15.11 -2.60
C VAL A 333 0.87 -13.99 -3.13
N HIS A 334 0.52 -12.72 -2.82
CA HIS A 334 1.35 -11.58 -3.16
C HIS A 334 2.74 -11.69 -2.55
N HIS A 335 2.86 -12.06 -1.27
CA HIS A 335 4.16 -12.29 -0.61
C HIS A 335 4.95 -13.46 -1.22
N GLN A 336 4.29 -14.57 -1.55
CA GLN A 336 4.93 -15.74 -2.16
C GLN A 336 5.38 -15.51 -3.61
N ALA A 337 4.64 -14.72 -4.37
CA ALA A 337 4.86 -14.52 -5.79
C ALA A 337 4.63 -13.05 -6.23
N PRO A 338 5.37 -12.09 -5.66
CA PRO A 338 5.13 -10.65 -5.87
C PRO A 338 5.32 -10.20 -7.32
N GLY A 339 6.09 -10.94 -8.11
CA GLY A 339 6.28 -10.69 -9.53
C GLY A 339 5.15 -11.18 -10.43
N TYR A 340 4.13 -11.86 -9.89
CA TYR A 340 3.00 -12.32 -10.70
C TYR A 340 2.09 -11.15 -11.06
N HIS A 341 1.44 -11.26 -12.22
CA HIS A 341 0.33 -10.40 -12.55
C HIS A 341 -0.85 -10.73 -11.61
N HIS A 342 -1.54 -9.72 -11.08
CA HIS A 342 -2.63 -9.87 -10.10
C HIS A 342 -3.70 -10.89 -10.51
N THR A 343 -4.01 -11.01 -11.82
CA THR A 343 -4.97 -11.99 -12.33
C THR A 343 -4.53 -13.45 -12.16
N ARG A 344 -3.29 -13.70 -11.72
CA ARG A 344 -2.77 -15.05 -11.45
C ARG A 344 -2.87 -15.43 -9.96
N TYR A 345 -3.16 -14.49 -9.06
CA TYR A 345 -3.16 -14.75 -7.62
C TYR A 345 -4.21 -15.79 -7.25
N ARG A 346 -5.43 -15.66 -7.74
CA ARG A 346 -6.48 -16.64 -7.49
C ARG A 346 -6.10 -18.05 -7.96
N ALA A 347 -5.58 -18.19 -9.16
CA ALA A 347 -5.14 -19.49 -9.68
C ALA A 347 -3.99 -20.12 -8.89
N HIS A 348 -3.05 -19.27 -8.39
CA HIS A 348 -1.99 -19.74 -7.50
C HIS A 348 -2.54 -20.21 -6.15
N TYR A 349 -3.44 -19.43 -5.55
CA TYR A 349 -4.12 -19.80 -4.32
C TYR A 349 -4.88 -21.12 -4.48
N GLU A 350 -5.72 -21.27 -5.50
CA GLU A 350 -6.49 -22.49 -5.74
C GLU A 350 -5.59 -23.72 -5.90
N LYS A 351 -4.47 -23.59 -6.60
CA LYS A 351 -3.47 -24.67 -6.76
C LYS A 351 -2.89 -25.16 -5.43
N HIS A 352 -2.78 -24.30 -4.44
CA HIS A 352 -2.16 -24.60 -3.14
C HIS A 352 -3.18 -24.52 -1.99
N ARG A 353 -4.48 -24.55 -2.30
CA ARG A 353 -5.59 -24.31 -1.37
C ARG A 353 -5.47 -25.07 -0.04
N SER A 354 -5.04 -26.32 -0.09
CA SER A 354 -4.89 -27.18 1.09
C SER A 354 -3.79 -26.75 2.08
N LYS A 355 -2.93 -25.80 1.69
CA LYS A 355 -1.85 -25.28 2.53
C LYS A 355 -2.26 -24.02 3.30
N TYR A 356 -3.34 -23.34 2.85
CA TYR A 356 -3.88 -22.16 3.53
C TYR A 356 -4.93 -22.62 4.53
N ASP A 357 -4.65 -22.50 5.81
CA ASP A 357 -5.51 -23.03 6.88
C ASP A 357 -6.41 -21.97 7.53
N LEU A 358 -6.13 -20.70 7.35
CA LEU A 358 -6.94 -19.59 7.84
C LEU A 358 -7.25 -18.63 6.69
N VAL A 359 -8.39 -18.86 6.06
CA VAL A 359 -8.90 -18.04 4.96
C VAL A 359 -10.19 -17.39 5.40
N PHE A 360 -10.33 -16.09 5.13
CA PHE A 360 -11.53 -15.33 5.45
C PHE A 360 -12.42 -15.15 4.23
N GLU A 361 -13.72 -15.01 4.47
CA GLU A 361 -14.73 -14.73 3.45
C GLU A 361 -15.82 -13.79 3.98
N LYS A 362 -16.61 -13.20 3.10
CA LYS A 362 -17.79 -12.38 3.45
C LYS A 362 -17.48 -11.19 4.38
N CYS A 363 -16.26 -10.69 4.33
CA CYS A 363 -15.84 -9.50 5.06
C CYS A 363 -14.94 -8.64 4.20
N ASN A 364 -14.85 -7.36 4.52
CA ASN A 364 -13.79 -6.51 3.99
C ASN A 364 -12.65 -6.38 5.00
N LEU A 365 -11.51 -5.88 4.53
CA LEU A 365 -10.29 -5.78 5.31
C LEU A 365 -10.46 -4.94 6.59
N PHE A 366 -11.17 -3.81 6.50
CA PHE A 366 -11.39 -2.94 7.67
C PHE A 366 -12.32 -3.60 8.70
N GLU A 367 -13.37 -4.24 8.24
CA GLU A 367 -14.29 -4.99 9.11
C GLU A 367 -13.56 -6.12 9.84
N LEU A 368 -12.73 -6.87 9.12
CA LEU A 368 -11.90 -7.93 9.69
C LEU A 368 -10.94 -7.36 10.76
N GLY A 369 -10.19 -6.31 10.43
CA GLY A 369 -9.22 -5.70 11.33
C GLY A 369 -9.86 -5.13 12.60
N PHE A 370 -10.92 -4.34 12.47
CA PHE A 370 -11.60 -3.77 13.64
C PHE A 370 -12.28 -4.85 14.49
N THR A 371 -12.85 -5.88 13.87
CA THR A 371 -13.44 -7.02 14.61
C THR A 371 -12.37 -7.74 15.45
N ALA A 372 -11.16 -7.89 14.93
CA ALA A 372 -10.03 -8.47 15.66
C ALA A 372 -9.55 -7.55 16.81
N ILE A 373 -9.32 -6.25 16.52
CA ILE A 373 -8.85 -5.26 17.50
C ILE A 373 -9.80 -5.13 18.69
N PHE A 374 -11.13 -5.22 18.46
CA PHE A 374 -12.14 -5.22 19.50
C PHE A 374 -12.43 -6.61 20.11
N ARG A 375 -11.63 -7.63 19.74
CA ARG A 375 -11.68 -8.99 20.31
C ARG A 375 -13.04 -9.68 20.15
N ASN A 376 -13.79 -9.37 19.11
CA ASN A 376 -15.04 -10.05 18.82
C ASN A 376 -14.77 -11.37 18.09
N TYR A 377 -14.27 -12.37 18.81
CA TYR A 377 -13.82 -13.65 18.25
C TYR A 377 -14.94 -14.47 17.65
N GLU A 378 -16.17 -14.37 18.16
CA GLU A 378 -17.33 -15.06 17.56
C GLU A 378 -17.63 -14.50 16.16
N ARG A 379 -17.59 -13.16 16.00
CA ARG A 379 -17.76 -12.54 14.68
C ARG A 379 -16.59 -12.88 13.76
N LEU A 380 -15.35 -12.88 14.27
CA LEU A 380 -14.17 -13.30 13.50
C LEU A 380 -14.30 -14.74 13.01
N ARG A 381 -14.76 -15.66 13.86
CA ARG A 381 -15.03 -17.06 13.48
C ARG A 381 -16.04 -17.13 12.32
N GLY A 382 -17.06 -16.24 12.33
CA GLY A 382 -18.05 -16.14 11.26
C GLY A 382 -17.51 -15.69 9.92
N PHE A 383 -16.31 -15.07 9.87
CA PHE A 383 -15.62 -14.70 8.64
C PHE A 383 -14.65 -15.80 8.14
N VAL A 384 -14.31 -16.77 8.99
CA VAL A 384 -13.41 -17.86 8.58
C VAL A 384 -14.17 -18.83 7.67
N LYS A 385 -13.58 -19.15 6.55
CA LYS A 385 -14.07 -20.19 5.66
C LYS A 385 -13.85 -21.56 6.32
N ASP A 386 -14.90 -22.38 6.36
CA ASP A 386 -14.86 -23.73 6.94
C ASP A 386 -14.36 -23.75 8.43
N PRO A 387 -15.02 -23.02 9.36
CA PRO A 387 -14.54 -22.90 10.74
C PRO A 387 -14.70 -24.23 11.50
N THR A 388 -13.67 -24.61 12.24
CA THR A 388 -13.64 -25.76 13.15
C THR A 388 -14.00 -25.33 14.59
N PRO A 389 -14.24 -26.28 15.52
CA PRO A 389 -14.40 -25.94 16.94
C PRO A 389 -13.19 -25.16 17.53
N GLU A 390 -11.97 -25.45 17.05
CA GLU A 390 -10.71 -24.86 17.51
C GLU A 390 -10.41 -23.50 16.88
N THR A 391 -11.21 -23.03 15.91
CA THR A 391 -10.93 -21.80 15.15
C THR A 391 -10.71 -20.59 16.06
N ILE A 392 -11.50 -20.41 17.13
CA ILE A 392 -11.34 -19.29 18.05
C ILE A 392 -9.99 -19.34 18.76
N ASP A 393 -9.52 -20.51 19.15
CA ASP A 393 -8.22 -20.67 19.83
C ASP A 393 -7.06 -20.43 18.86
N ILE A 394 -7.19 -20.85 17.60
CA ILE A 394 -6.24 -20.52 16.52
C ILE A 394 -6.17 -18.99 16.30
N LEU A 395 -7.32 -18.33 16.18
CA LEU A 395 -7.39 -16.88 16.01
C LEU A 395 -6.72 -16.14 17.18
N LYS A 396 -7.06 -16.51 18.43
CA LYS A 396 -6.45 -15.91 19.63
C LYS A 396 -4.93 -16.15 19.67
N ARG A 397 -4.50 -17.38 19.43
CA ARG A 397 -3.07 -17.74 19.41
C ARG A 397 -2.32 -16.87 18.39
N ARG A 398 -2.79 -16.78 17.15
CA ARG A 398 -2.12 -16.03 16.09
C ARG A 398 -2.13 -14.53 16.33
N LEU A 399 -3.24 -13.97 16.82
CA LEU A 399 -3.32 -12.54 17.14
C LEU A 399 -2.41 -12.13 18.30
N ARG A 400 -2.12 -13.02 19.23
CA ARG A 400 -1.35 -12.75 20.46
C ARG A 400 0.06 -13.26 20.46
N CYS A 401 0.41 -14.10 19.49
CA CYS A 401 1.79 -14.56 19.32
C CYS A 401 2.68 -13.37 18.96
N THR A 402 3.75 -13.20 19.74
CA THR A 402 4.81 -12.24 19.45
C THR A 402 6.09 -13.02 19.17
N TRP A 403 6.86 -12.59 18.17
CA TRP A 403 8.04 -13.32 17.72
C TRP A 403 9.32 -12.83 18.41
N TRP A 404 9.28 -11.70 19.11
CA TRP A 404 10.35 -11.13 19.93
C TRP A 404 9.83 -10.33 21.13
#